data_a15d7d7137f11989cc8e8d86ce237456
#
_entry.id   a15d7d7137f11989cc8e8d86ce237456
#
_cell.length_a   1.000
_cell.length_b   1.000
_cell.length_c   1.000
_cell.angle_alpha   90.00
_cell.angle_beta   90.00
_cell.angle_gamma   90.00
#
_symmetry.space_group_name_H-M   'P 1'
#
loop_
_entity.id
_entity.type
_entity.pdbx_description
1 polymer ?
#
loop_
_entity_poly.entity_id
_entity_poly.type
_entity_poly.pdbx_seq_one_letter_code
_entity_poly.pdbx_strand_id
1 'polypeptide(L)'
;CGFGPLCYMLSLLSEDREILGIDYDEDKIALAQHGWLRNEYLQFRHGNALEYPLPESDVFILNDMLHYMSYEHQRTLLLKCADRLRSQGMIIIRDGNSANTSKHRLTRFTELLSTRIFNFNRTTGELYFTTETQLREIAVTCGMAVEIIPNDKYTSNTIYIFRKPN
;
A
#
# COMPACT_ATOMS: atom_id res chain seq x y z
N CYS A 1 -3.47 -0.46 -6.19
CA CYS A 1 -3.18 -1.79 -6.73
C CYS A 1 -2.54 -1.74 -8.13
N GLY A 2 -2.58 -0.57 -8.78
CA GLY A 2 -2.07 -0.40 -10.12
C GLY A 2 -2.78 -1.31 -11.13
N PHE A 3 -2.02 -1.88 -12.03
CA PHE A 3 -2.48 -2.88 -13.01
C PHE A 3 -2.76 -4.27 -12.42
N GLY A 4 -2.75 -4.43 -11.10
CA GLY A 4 -3.08 -5.64 -10.40
C GLY A 4 -2.01 -6.72 -10.28
N PRO A 5 -0.70 -6.51 -10.54
CA PRO A 5 0.27 -7.60 -10.56
C PRO A 5 0.34 -8.36 -9.24
N LEU A 6 0.35 -7.67 -8.11
CA LEU A 6 0.35 -8.31 -6.80
C LEU A 6 -0.94 -9.10 -6.53
N CYS A 7 -2.10 -8.56 -6.94
CA CYS A 7 -3.38 -9.24 -6.79
C CYS A 7 -3.40 -10.56 -7.58
N TYR A 8 -2.92 -10.54 -8.81
CA TYR A 8 -2.77 -11.75 -9.63
C TYR A 8 -1.80 -12.76 -9.01
N MET A 9 -0.65 -12.32 -8.53
CA MET A 9 0.31 -13.21 -7.86
C MET A 9 -0.29 -13.88 -6.63
N LEU A 10 -1.03 -13.13 -5.82
CA LEU A 10 -1.71 -13.65 -4.63
C LEU A 10 -2.83 -14.64 -4.98
N SER A 11 -3.57 -14.39 -6.06
CA SER A 11 -4.61 -15.30 -6.57
C SER A 11 -4.03 -16.62 -7.08
N LEU A 12 -2.86 -16.59 -7.71
CA LEU A 12 -2.17 -17.79 -8.17
C LEU A 12 -1.61 -18.67 -7.04
N LEU A 13 -1.37 -18.08 -5.86
CA LEU A 13 -0.82 -18.80 -4.71
C LEU A 13 -1.89 -19.58 -3.92
N SER A 14 -3.17 -19.24 -4.05
CA SER A 14 -4.27 -19.94 -3.40
C SER A 14 -5.60 -19.53 -4.04
N GLU A 15 -6.42 -20.50 -4.35
CA GLU A 15 -7.77 -20.30 -4.89
C GLU A 15 -8.78 -19.89 -3.82
N ASP A 16 -8.46 -20.09 -2.53
CA ASP A 16 -9.36 -19.76 -1.41
C ASP A 16 -9.32 -18.28 -1.00
N ARG A 17 -8.62 -17.43 -1.76
CA ARG A 17 -8.47 -16.00 -1.42
C ARG A 17 -9.47 -15.14 -2.17
N GLU A 18 -10.26 -14.41 -1.41
CA GLU A 18 -11.00 -13.27 -1.94
C GLU A 18 -10.10 -12.03 -1.97
N ILE A 19 -9.84 -11.50 -3.16
CA ILE A 19 -8.90 -10.39 -3.36
C ILE A 19 -9.63 -9.22 -4.00
N LEU A 20 -9.54 -8.07 -3.35
CA LEU A 20 -10.04 -6.80 -3.86
C LEU A 20 -8.88 -5.82 -4.09
N GLY A 21 -8.59 -5.53 -5.34
CA GLY A 21 -7.65 -4.48 -5.74
C GLY A 21 -8.36 -3.15 -5.93
N ILE A 22 -7.91 -2.10 -5.22
CA ILE A 22 -8.45 -0.75 -5.34
C ILE A 22 -7.37 0.17 -5.88
N ASP A 23 -7.71 1.00 -6.85
CA ASP A 23 -6.85 2.08 -7.33
C ASP A 23 -7.70 3.28 -7.75
N TYR A 24 -7.16 4.49 -7.59
CA TYR A 24 -7.87 5.70 -7.99
C TYR A 24 -7.72 6.02 -9.48
N ASP A 25 -6.82 5.33 -10.18
CA ASP A 25 -6.56 5.46 -11.61
C ASP A 25 -7.47 4.49 -12.39
N GLU A 26 -8.48 5.05 -13.05
CA GLU A 26 -9.48 4.29 -13.78
C GLU A 26 -8.87 3.49 -14.94
N ASP A 27 -7.87 4.04 -15.64
CA ASP A 27 -7.23 3.37 -16.77
C ASP A 27 -6.46 2.13 -16.30
N LYS A 28 -5.79 2.20 -15.14
CA LYS A 28 -5.12 1.06 -14.54
C LYS A 28 -6.10 -0.02 -14.12
N ILE A 29 -7.22 0.36 -13.54
CA ILE A 29 -8.28 -0.58 -13.15
C ILE A 29 -8.90 -1.22 -14.39
N ALA A 30 -9.17 -0.46 -15.45
CA ALA A 30 -9.68 -1.01 -16.70
C ALA A 30 -8.74 -2.09 -17.26
N LEU A 31 -7.43 -1.84 -17.28
CA LEU A 31 -6.44 -2.84 -17.71
C LEU A 31 -6.36 -4.03 -16.75
N ALA A 32 -6.40 -3.81 -15.43
CA ALA A 32 -6.42 -4.90 -14.45
C ALA A 32 -7.67 -5.80 -14.62
N GLN A 33 -8.83 -5.23 -14.94
CA GLN A 33 -10.06 -5.99 -15.18
C GLN A 33 -10.03 -6.85 -16.46
N HIS A 34 -9.16 -6.53 -17.41
CA HIS A 34 -9.00 -7.29 -18.65
C HIS A 34 -7.96 -8.42 -18.55
N GLY A 35 -7.32 -8.59 -17.40
CA GLY A 35 -6.38 -9.70 -17.20
C GLY A 35 -7.05 -11.08 -17.34
N TRP A 36 -6.39 -11.98 -18.02
CA TRP A 36 -6.94 -13.31 -18.35
C TRP A 36 -7.02 -14.24 -17.13
N LEU A 37 -6.26 -13.97 -16.06
CA LEU A 37 -6.25 -14.75 -14.81
C LEU A 37 -7.37 -14.36 -13.83
N ARG A 38 -8.24 -13.42 -14.19
CA ARG A 38 -9.35 -13.02 -13.33
C ARG A 38 -10.32 -14.18 -13.10
N ASN A 39 -10.84 -14.25 -11.88
CA ASN A 39 -11.90 -15.17 -11.49
C ASN A 39 -12.91 -14.40 -10.61
N GLU A 40 -13.94 -15.09 -10.11
CA GLU A 40 -14.98 -14.47 -9.26
C GLU A 40 -14.43 -13.98 -7.92
N TYR A 41 -13.32 -14.52 -7.42
CA TYR A 41 -12.66 -14.16 -6.17
C TYR A 41 -11.63 -13.03 -6.33
N LEU A 42 -11.28 -12.65 -7.56
CA LEU A 42 -10.35 -11.57 -7.87
C LEU A 42 -11.08 -10.40 -8.52
N GLN A 43 -11.28 -9.34 -7.75
CA GLN A 43 -12.01 -8.15 -8.18
C GLN A 43 -11.13 -6.90 -8.17
N PHE A 44 -11.38 -6.01 -9.13
CA PHE A 44 -10.75 -4.69 -9.19
C PHE A 44 -11.82 -3.60 -9.18
N ARG A 45 -11.58 -2.54 -8.40
CA ARG A 45 -12.52 -1.42 -8.25
C ARG A 45 -11.78 -0.09 -8.35
N HIS A 46 -12.32 0.80 -9.15
CA HIS A 46 -11.89 2.19 -9.17
C HIS A 46 -12.39 2.90 -7.92
N GLY A 47 -11.50 3.65 -7.24
CA GLY A 47 -11.90 4.43 -6.08
C GLY A 47 -10.72 4.99 -5.28
N ASN A 48 -11.00 6.06 -4.54
CA ASN A 48 -10.07 6.64 -3.59
C ASN A 48 -10.09 5.80 -2.30
N ALA A 49 -8.96 5.22 -1.91
CA ALA A 49 -8.87 4.37 -0.72
C ALA A 49 -9.31 5.05 0.59
N LEU A 50 -9.17 6.40 0.68
CA LEU A 50 -9.66 7.17 1.82
C LEU A 50 -11.19 7.18 1.94
N GLU A 51 -11.89 7.21 0.81
CA GLU A 51 -13.34 7.32 0.74
C GLU A 51 -14.04 5.99 0.51
N TYR A 52 -13.36 5.07 -0.19
CA TYR A 52 -13.90 3.76 -0.57
C TYR A 52 -14.38 2.99 0.68
N PRO A 53 -15.58 2.40 0.68
CA PRO A 53 -16.08 1.60 1.80
C PRO A 53 -15.31 0.28 1.86
N LEU A 54 -14.24 0.24 2.66
CA LEU A 54 -13.42 -0.97 2.81
C LEU A 54 -14.25 -2.11 3.42
N PRO A 55 -14.20 -3.31 2.83
CA PRO A 55 -14.82 -4.49 3.44
C PRO A 55 -14.04 -4.95 4.68
N GLU A 56 -14.67 -5.75 5.54
CA GLU A 56 -13.95 -6.49 6.56
C GLU A 56 -12.98 -7.48 5.90
N SER A 57 -11.73 -7.48 6.34
CA SER A 57 -10.66 -8.23 5.70
C SER A 57 -9.70 -8.83 6.71
N ASP A 58 -9.08 -9.93 6.34
CA ASP A 58 -8.01 -10.54 7.12
C ASP A 58 -6.67 -9.82 6.92
N VAL A 59 -6.48 -9.25 5.72
CA VAL A 59 -5.23 -8.56 5.35
C VAL A 59 -5.52 -7.31 4.52
N PHE A 60 -4.93 -6.18 4.90
CA PHE A 60 -4.78 -5.02 4.03
C PHE A 60 -3.33 -4.90 3.57
N ILE A 61 -3.12 -4.70 2.27
CA ILE A 61 -1.80 -4.50 1.69
C ILE A 61 -1.72 -3.09 1.07
N LEU A 62 -0.84 -2.26 1.60
CA LEU A 62 -0.58 -0.90 1.14
C LEU A 62 0.81 -0.89 0.50
N ASN A 63 0.85 -1.03 -0.82
CA ASN A 63 2.10 -1.18 -1.55
C ASN A 63 2.44 0.07 -2.35
N ASP A 64 3.53 0.75 -1.99
CA ASP A 64 4.09 1.92 -2.66
C ASP A 64 3.03 3.02 -2.93
N MET A 65 2.20 3.33 -1.92
CA MET A 65 1.11 4.28 -2.09
C MET A 65 1.01 5.36 -1.01
N LEU A 66 1.51 5.11 0.20
CA LEU A 66 1.34 6.06 1.31
C LEU A 66 2.05 7.38 1.02
N HIS A 67 3.22 7.34 0.42
CA HIS A 67 4.01 8.54 0.12
C HIS A 67 3.34 9.54 -0.84
N TYR A 68 2.24 9.18 -1.51
CA TYR A 68 1.42 10.09 -2.30
C TYR A 68 0.37 10.85 -1.48
N MET A 69 0.24 10.56 -0.18
CA MET A 69 -0.76 11.12 0.72
C MET A 69 -0.07 11.97 1.80
N SER A 70 -0.73 13.05 2.25
CA SER A 70 -0.27 13.78 3.44
C SER A 70 -0.22 12.85 4.67
N TYR A 71 0.58 13.17 5.67
CA TYR A 71 0.69 12.37 6.90
C TYR A 71 -0.66 12.17 7.61
N GLU A 72 -1.54 13.15 7.55
CA GLU A 72 -2.90 13.07 8.08
C GLU A 72 -3.74 12.02 7.32
N HIS A 73 -3.68 12.02 5.99
CA HIS A 73 -4.37 11.04 5.16
C HIS A 73 -3.80 9.63 5.33
N GLN A 74 -2.48 9.50 5.46
CA GLN A 74 -1.84 8.21 5.77
C GLN A 74 -2.36 7.65 7.09
N ARG A 75 -2.40 8.49 8.14
CA ARG A 75 -2.95 8.12 9.45
C ARG A 75 -4.42 7.72 9.35
N THR A 76 -5.22 8.51 8.68
CA THR A 76 -6.67 8.24 8.47
C THR A 76 -6.88 6.90 7.76
N LEU A 77 -6.13 6.62 6.69
CA LEU A 77 -6.24 5.36 5.97
C LEU A 77 -5.84 4.16 6.84
N LEU A 78 -4.75 4.26 7.59
CA LEU A 78 -4.28 3.18 8.45
C LEU A 78 -5.24 2.87 9.60
N LEU A 79 -5.83 3.91 10.22
CA LEU A 79 -6.89 3.73 11.22
C LEU A 79 -8.13 3.06 10.62
N LYS A 80 -8.53 3.49 9.42
CA LYS A 80 -9.66 2.89 8.71
C LYS A 80 -9.41 1.42 8.36
N CYS A 81 -8.20 1.06 7.92
CA CYS A 81 -7.84 -0.33 7.70
C CYS A 81 -7.89 -1.14 9.01
N ALA A 82 -7.34 -0.61 10.11
CA ALA A 82 -7.32 -1.27 11.40
C ALA A 82 -8.74 -1.52 11.95
N ASP A 83 -9.67 -0.59 11.74
CA ASP A 83 -11.09 -0.73 12.11
C ASP A 83 -11.77 -1.87 11.35
N ARG A 84 -11.39 -2.09 10.09
CA ARG A 84 -11.95 -3.10 9.20
C ARG A 84 -11.21 -4.45 9.21
N LEU A 85 -10.16 -4.59 10.00
CA LEU A 85 -9.49 -5.87 10.17
C LEU A 85 -10.32 -6.82 11.03
N ARG A 86 -10.46 -8.06 10.56
CA ARG A 86 -10.95 -9.18 11.37
C ARG A 86 -10.01 -9.47 12.53
N SER A 87 -10.44 -10.32 13.46
CA SER A 87 -9.60 -10.85 14.53
C SER A 87 -8.35 -11.51 13.95
N GLN A 88 -7.18 -11.27 14.55
CA GLN A 88 -5.88 -11.76 14.10
C GLN A 88 -5.44 -11.24 12.70
N GLY A 89 -6.14 -10.25 12.15
CA GLY A 89 -5.81 -9.65 10.88
C GLY A 89 -4.55 -8.79 10.93
N MET A 90 -4.00 -8.45 9.75
CA MET A 90 -2.78 -7.66 9.64
C MET A 90 -2.87 -6.59 8.54
N ILE A 91 -2.08 -5.53 8.72
CA ILE A 91 -1.82 -4.54 7.66
C ILE A 91 -0.36 -4.71 7.24
N ILE A 92 -0.13 -4.92 5.96
CA ILE A 92 1.21 -4.99 5.37
C ILE A 92 1.44 -3.69 4.60
N ILE A 93 2.46 -2.95 5.00
CA ILE A 93 2.85 -1.69 4.36
C ILE A 93 4.22 -1.91 3.73
N ARG A 94 4.35 -1.67 2.44
CA ARG A 94 5.62 -1.58 1.75
C ARG A 94 5.75 -0.16 1.20
N ASP A 95 6.75 0.59 1.67
CA ASP A 95 6.98 1.95 1.19
C ASP A 95 8.45 2.37 1.36
N GLY A 96 8.83 3.46 0.69
CA GLY A 96 10.14 4.05 0.83
C GLY A 96 10.39 4.58 2.24
N ASN A 97 11.58 4.30 2.80
CA ASN A 97 11.97 4.81 4.12
C ASN A 97 12.79 6.10 3.96
N SER A 98 12.29 7.20 4.52
CA SER A 98 12.98 8.51 4.50
C SER A 98 14.32 8.51 5.25
N ALA A 99 14.50 7.65 6.25
CA ALA A 99 15.69 7.62 7.10
C ALA A 99 16.95 7.10 6.41
N ASN A 100 16.83 6.34 5.31
CA ASN A 100 17.95 5.74 4.57
C ASN A 100 18.39 6.54 3.33
N THR A 101 17.84 7.71 3.10
CA THR A 101 18.18 8.55 1.97
C THR A 101 19.27 9.55 2.33
N SER A 102 20.55 9.16 2.15
CA SER A 102 21.59 10.16 1.91
C SER A 102 21.13 11.05 0.74
N LYS A 103 21.36 12.38 0.82
CA LYS A 103 20.88 13.40 -0.14
C LYS A 103 21.04 13.02 -1.63
N HIS A 104 22.02 12.19 -1.98
CA HIS A 104 22.26 11.71 -3.35
C HIS A 104 21.30 10.60 -3.85
N ARG A 105 20.69 9.84 -2.94
CA ARG A 105 19.71 8.81 -3.31
C ARG A 105 18.31 9.37 -3.45
N LEU A 106 17.98 10.39 -2.69
CA LEU A 106 16.69 11.10 -2.78
C LEU A 106 16.54 11.73 -4.18
N THR A 107 17.60 12.38 -4.67
CA THR A 107 17.62 12.99 -6.00
C THR A 107 17.46 11.96 -7.12
N ARG A 108 18.12 10.81 -7.04
CA ARG A 108 17.96 9.71 -8.02
C ARG A 108 16.60 9.04 -7.95
N PHE A 109 16.05 8.88 -6.76
CA PHE A 109 14.73 8.26 -6.57
C PHE A 109 13.63 9.22 -7.04
N THR A 110 13.72 10.50 -6.72
CA THR A 110 12.80 11.53 -7.22
C THR A 110 12.95 11.76 -8.73
N GLU A 111 14.14 11.67 -9.31
CA GLU A 111 14.31 11.70 -10.76
C GLU A 111 13.76 10.47 -11.46
N LEU A 112 13.98 9.27 -10.91
CA LEU A 112 13.42 8.02 -11.46
C LEU A 112 11.91 7.94 -11.29
N LEU A 113 11.37 8.44 -10.17
CA LEU A 113 9.94 8.60 -9.95
C LEU A 113 9.37 9.68 -10.87
N SER A 114 10.00 10.85 -10.97
CA SER A 114 9.48 11.94 -11.77
C SER A 114 9.47 11.62 -13.27
N THR A 115 10.49 10.97 -13.80
CA THR A 115 10.56 10.64 -15.23
C THR A 115 9.72 9.44 -15.65
N ARG A 116 9.46 8.48 -14.74
CA ARG A 116 8.62 7.30 -15.03
C ARG A 116 7.19 7.39 -14.51
N ILE A 117 6.92 8.18 -13.47
CA ILE A 117 5.62 8.22 -12.79
C ILE A 117 4.86 9.50 -13.09
N PHE A 118 5.54 10.63 -13.31
CA PHE A 118 4.87 11.91 -13.65
C PHE A 118 4.18 11.90 -15.02
N ASN A 119 4.61 11.05 -15.96
CA ASN A 119 3.82 10.79 -17.18
C ASN A 119 2.66 9.79 -16.94
N PHE A 120 2.59 9.14 -15.77
CA PHE A 120 1.59 8.11 -15.46
C PHE A 120 0.66 8.45 -14.30
N ASN A 121 0.99 9.42 -13.45
CA ASN A 121 0.15 9.81 -12.32
C ASN A 121 -0.25 11.28 -12.46
N ARG A 122 -1.55 11.53 -12.48
CA ARG A 122 -2.15 12.88 -12.44
C ARG A 122 -1.98 13.60 -11.09
N THR A 123 -1.09 13.15 -10.20
CA THR A 123 -0.81 13.79 -8.91
C THR A 123 0.35 14.77 -9.04
N THR A 124 0.03 16.05 -9.03
CA THR A 124 0.98 17.18 -8.95
C THR A 124 1.35 17.52 -7.51
N GLY A 125 1.50 16.52 -6.63
CA GLY A 125 1.66 16.72 -5.18
C GLY A 125 3.07 16.44 -4.67
N GLU A 126 3.42 17.07 -3.55
CA GLU A 126 4.60 16.73 -2.76
C GLU A 126 4.55 15.26 -2.29
N LEU A 127 5.72 14.61 -2.18
CA LEU A 127 5.83 13.26 -1.66
C LEU A 127 6.08 13.30 -0.14
N TYR A 128 5.32 12.52 0.61
CA TYR A 128 5.35 12.48 2.07
C TYR A 128 5.82 11.10 2.55
N PHE A 129 7.13 10.89 2.60
CA PHE A 129 7.68 9.62 3.10
C PHE A 129 7.52 9.50 4.61
N THR A 130 6.80 8.48 5.04
CA THR A 130 6.57 8.20 6.46
C THR A 130 7.83 7.69 7.12
N THR A 131 8.08 8.13 8.34
CA THR A 131 9.16 7.61 9.18
C THR A 131 8.70 6.35 9.93
N GLU A 132 9.66 5.51 10.33
CA GLU A 132 9.38 4.37 11.22
C GLU A 132 8.67 4.81 12.51
N THR A 133 9.11 5.93 13.11
CA THR A 133 8.50 6.46 14.33
C THR A 133 7.02 6.77 14.13
N GLN A 134 6.66 7.45 13.06
CA GLN A 134 5.27 7.77 12.74
C GLN A 134 4.41 6.51 12.53
N LEU A 135 4.93 5.49 11.84
CA LEU A 135 4.22 4.22 11.65
C LEU A 135 4.02 3.47 12.98
N ARG A 136 5.03 3.48 13.86
CA ARG A 136 4.90 2.90 15.21
C ARG A 136 3.86 3.61 16.06
N GLU A 137 3.81 4.94 16.03
CA GLU A 137 2.82 5.74 16.75
C GLU A 137 1.39 5.44 16.24
N ILE A 138 1.20 5.31 14.93
CA ILE A 138 -0.09 4.93 14.36
C ILE A 138 -0.48 3.52 14.80
N ALA A 139 0.44 2.56 14.74
CA ALA A 139 0.16 1.19 15.16
C ALA A 139 -0.23 1.11 16.65
N VAL A 140 0.47 1.84 17.53
CA VAL A 140 0.09 1.96 18.95
C VAL A 140 -1.31 2.55 19.10
N THR A 141 -1.65 3.58 18.32
CA THR A 141 -3.01 4.16 18.32
C THR A 141 -4.08 3.14 17.91
N CYS A 142 -3.73 2.22 16.99
CA CYS A 142 -4.60 1.13 16.57
C CYS A 142 -4.60 -0.07 17.52
N GLY A 143 -3.82 -0.05 18.61
CA GLY A 143 -3.65 -1.20 19.50
C GLY A 143 -2.94 -2.38 18.83
N MET A 144 -2.05 -2.13 17.86
CA MET A 144 -1.39 -3.16 17.06
C MET A 144 0.12 -3.22 17.35
N ALA A 145 0.68 -4.42 17.28
CA ALA A 145 2.13 -4.63 17.29
C ALA A 145 2.72 -4.40 15.88
N VAL A 146 3.96 -3.92 15.82
CA VAL A 146 4.69 -3.66 14.57
C VAL A 146 5.88 -4.59 14.45
N GLU A 147 5.90 -5.38 13.40
CA GLU A 147 7.07 -6.10 12.92
C GLU A 147 7.67 -5.33 11.73
N ILE A 148 9.00 -5.20 11.69
CA ILE A 148 9.70 -4.53 10.60
C ILE A 148 10.60 -5.54 9.93
N ILE A 149 10.40 -5.71 8.62
CA ILE A 149 11.30 -6.49 7.78
C ILE A 149 12.19 -5.46 7.07
N PRO A 150 13.46 -5.36 7.51
CA PRO A 150 14.39 -4.43 6.89
C PRO A 150 14.67 -4.86 5.47
N ASN A 151 14.93 -3.88 4.66
CA ASN A 151 15.27 -4.05 3.28
C ASN A 151 16.58 -4.80 3.07
N ASP A 152 16.67 -5.57 1.99
CA ASP A 152 17.94 -6.05 1.52
C ASP A 152 18.67 -4.96 0.67
N LYS A 153 19.92 -5.23 0.26
CA LYS A 153 20.83 -4.23 -0.33
C LYS A 153 20.36 -3.59 -1.64
N TYR A 154 19.26 -4.02 -2.22
CA TYR A 154 18.88 -3.66 -3.60
C TYR A 154 17.71 -2.68 -3.73
N THR A 155 16.86 -2.53 -2.72
CA THR A 155 15.71 -1.62 -2.75
C THR A 155 15.71 -0.68 -1.54
N SER A 156 15.16 0.52 -1.63
CA SER A 156 15.02 1.47 -0.51
C SER A 156 13.71 1.29 0.27
N ASN A 157 12.90 0.29 -0.09
CA ASN A 157 11.59 0.09 0.52
C ASN A 157 11.71 -0.81 1.75
N THR A 158 11.01 -0.46 2.81
CA THR A 158 10.89 -1.25 4.04
C THR A 158 9.49 -1.85 4.11
N ILE A 159 9.36 -3.04 4.66
CA ILE A 159 8.07 -3.65 4.92
C ILE A 159 7.77 -3.54 6.41
N TYR A 160 6.59 -3.01 6.73
CA TYR A 160 6.04 -2.93 8.07
C TYR A 160 4.79 -3.81 8.13
N ILE A 161 4.70 -4.65 9.15
CA ILE A 161 3.54 -5.52 9.38
C ILE A 161 2.91 -5.13 10.72
N PHE A 162 1.70 -4.58 10.67
CA PHE A 162 0.90 -4.32 11.86
C PHE A 162 0.03 -5.54 12.13
N ARG A 163 0.06 -6.07 13.36
CA ARG A 163 -0.72 -7.23 13.78
C ARG A 163 -1.63 -6.87 14.95
N LYS A 164 -2.90 -7.27 14.88
CA LYS A 164 -3.77 -7.25 16.07
C LYS A 164 -3.21 -8.25 17.09
N PRO A 165 -3.14 -7.88 18.38
CA PRO A 165 -2.83 -8.85 19.42
C PRO A 165 -3.92 -9.92 19.48
N ASN A 166 -3.53 -11.11 19.93
CA ASN A 166 -4.46 -12.20 20.19
C ASN A 166 -5.44 -11.87 21.32
#